data_f35f299761afff796f969d244244afcc
#
_entry.id   f35f299761afff796f969d244244afcc
#
_cell.length_a   1.000
_cell.length_b   1.000
_cell.length_c   1.000
_cell.angle_alpha   90.00
_cell.angle_beta   90.00
_cell.angle_gamma   90.00
#
_symmetry.space_group_name_H-M   'P 1'
#
loop_
_entity.id
_entity.type
_entity.pdbx_description
1 polymer ?
#
loop_
_entity_poly.entity_id
_entity_poly.type
_entity_poly.pdbx_seq_one_letter_code
_entity_poly.pdbx_strand_id
1 'polypeptide(L)'
;MRSRFDYGDAVRVIRNVRNDGTYPGMAIGDLLIRRGSVGHVIDIGSFLQDQVIYTVHFLDQQRKVGCREEELIAGDEPWTPSKYEAREKVRTRIHLAVEGEVRVPAGTVGEVLRVIRDQGGEGRVIYHMIFPGQVLQVPEDLLEPLEFEPDAGEAGRASA
;
A
#
# COMPACT_ATOMS: atom_id res chain seq x y z
N MET A 1 6.01 2.56 -26.72
CA MET A 1 5.87 2.05 -25.37
C MET A 1 4.58 1.28 -25.24
N ARG A 2 4.62 0.16 -24.55
CA ARG A 2 3.48 -0.73 -24.48
C ARG A 2 2.79 -0.60 -23.14
N SER A 3 1.49 -0.36 -23.14
CA SER A 3 0.72 -0.27 -21.92
C SER A 3 0.10 -1.63 -21.60
N ARG A 4 0.01 -1.94 -20.30
CA ARG A 4 -0.59 -3.19 -19.85
C ARG A 4 -2.11 -3.14 -19.88
N PHE A 5 -2.67 -1.95 -19.76
CA PHE A 5 -4.11 -1.77 -19.69
C PHE A 5 -4.57 -0.85 -20.81
N ASP A 6 -5.83 -1.00 -21.19
CA ASP A 6 -6.43 -0.22 -22.25
C ASP A 6 -7.51 0.70 -21.70
N TYR A 7 -7.96 1.61 -22.52
CA TYR A 7 -9.07 2.48 -22.13
C TYR A 7 -10.27 1.64 -21.73
N GLY A 8 -10.89 1.99 -20.62
CA GLY A 8 -12.07 1.31 -20.13
C GLY A 8 -11.79 0.12 -19.25
N ASP A 9 -10.55 -0.33 -19.19
CA ASP A 9 -10.22 -1.48 -18.33
C ASP A 9 -10.45 -1.14 -16.87
N ALA A 10 -11.01 -2.11 -16.13
CA ALA A 10 -11.10 -2.00 -14.68
C ALA A 10 -9.74 -2.33 -14.08
N VAL A 11 -9.28 -1.48 -13.19
CA VAL A 11 -7.98 -1.67 -12.52
C VAL A 11 -8.15 -1.41 -11.04
N ARG A 12 -7.27 -2.03 -10.26
CA ARG A 12 -7.28 -1.88 -8.80
C ARG A 12 -5.94 -1.31 -8.37
N VAL A 13 -5.97 -0.27 -7.53
CA VAL A 13 -4.71 0.22 -6.95
C VAL A 13 -4.31 -0.68 -5.80
N ILE A 14 -3.04 -1.02 -5.74
CA ILE A 14 -2.51 -1.89 -4.69
C ILE A 14 -1.68 -1.12 -3.67
N ARG A 15 -1.66 0.19 -3.81
CA ARG A 15 -1.03 1.11 -2.86
C ARG A 15 -1.95 2.28 -2.63
N ASN A 16 -1.80 2.92 -1.48
CA ASN A 16 -2.48 4.20 -1.27
C ASN A 16 -1.86 5.23 -2.21
N VAL A 17 -2.71 5.96 -2.92
CA VAL A 17 -2.26 7.00 -3.83
C VAL A 17 -2.43 8.34 -3.13
N ARG A 18 -1.32 9.06 -2.95
CA ARG A 18 -1.34 10.35 -2.28
C ARG A 18 -1.03 11.45 -3.26
N ASN A 19 -1.49 12.65 -2.91
CA ASN A 19 -1.31 13.79 -3.78
C ASN A 19 0.16 14.20 -3.82
N ASP A 20 0.73 14.22 -5.01
CA ASP A 20 2.10 14.66 -5.21
C ASP A 20 2.17 16.13 -5.58
N GLY A 21 1.06 16.84 -5.47
CA GLY A 21 0.98 18.25 -5.82
C GLY A 21 0.25 18.52 -7.11
N THR A 22 -0.07 17.48 -7.87
CA THR A 22 -0.71 17.69 -9.16
C THR A 22 -2.23 17.65 -9.09
N TYR A 23 -2.78 17.19 -7.98
CA TYR A 23 -4.23 17.14 -7.83
C TYR A 23 -4.72 18.45 -7.22
N PRO A 24 -5.58 19.19 -7.89
CA PRO A 24 -5.97 20.51 -7.42
C PRO A 24 -6.90 20.41 -6.22
N GLY A 25 -6.79 21.39 -5.34
CA GLY A 25 -7.70 21.49 -4.22
C GLY A 25 -7.34 20.69 -3.00
N MET A 26 -6.23 19.97 -3.03
CA MET A 26 -5.80 19.16 -1.90
C MET A 26 -4.31 19.37 -1.69
N ALA A 27 -3.87 19.16 -0.45
CA ALA A 27 -2.47 19.38 -0.10
C ALA A 27 -1.61 18.21 -0.55
N ILE A 28 -0.32 18.48 -0.72
CA ILE A 28 0.64 17.44 -1.01
C ILE A 28 0.64 16.46 0.16
N GLY A 29 0.59 15.17 -0.17
CA GLY A 29 0.56 14.12 0.84
C GLY A 29 -0.82 13.66 1.23
N ASP A 30 -1.86 14.41 0.84
CA ASP A 30 -3.22 13.99 1.15
C ASP A 30 -3.55 12.69 0.44
N LEU A 31 -4.31 11.84 1.11
CA LEU A 31 -4.73 10.58 0.52
C LEU A 31 -5.79 10.83 -0.53
N LEU A 32 -5.54 10.40 -1.74
CA LEU A 32 -6.50 10.52 -2.82
C LEU A 32 -7.33 9.26 -2.98
N ILE A 33 -6.67 8.11 -3.01
CA ILE A 33 -7.34 6.83 -3.24
C ILE A 33 -6.71 5.79 -2.33
N ARG A 34 -7.55 5.03 -1.64
CA ARG A 34 -7.06 3.96 -0.79
C ARG A 34 -6.73 2.74 -1.60
N ARG A 35 -5.69 2.02 -1.18
CA ARG A 35 -5.37 0.75 -1.82
C ARG A 35 -6.58 -0.17 -1.78
N GLY A 36 -6.74 -0.93 -2.83
CA GLY A 36 -7.87 -1.82 -2.98
C GLY A 36 -9.03 -1.23 -3.75
N SER A 37 -9.01 0.07 -4.01
CA SER A 37 -10.08 0.72 -4.76
C SER A 37 -9.97 0.36 -6.23
N VAL A 38 -11.12 0.19 -6.87
CA VAL A 38 -11.21 -0.15 -8.29
C VAL A 38 -11.72 1.04 -9.07
N GLY A 39 -11.10 1.32 -10.16
CA GLY A 39 -11.53 2.37 -11.08
C GLY A 39 -11.38 1.88 -12.51
N HIS A 40 -11.60 2.78 -13.44
CA HIS A 40 -11.50 2.46 -14.88
C HIS A 40 -10.55 3.42 -15.54
N VAL A 41 -9.77 2.89 -16.47
CA VAL A 41 -8.80 3.70 -17.21
C VAL A 41 -9.53 4.59 -18.19
N ILE A 42 -9.31 5.90 -18.09
CA ILE A 42 -9.93 6.85 -18.99
C ILE A 42 -8.90 7.56 -19.87
N ASP A 43 -7.62 7.47 -19.54
CA ASP A 43 -6.58 8.07 -20.36
C ASP A 43 -5.27 7.35 -20.10
N ILE A 44 -4.42 7.31 -21.11
CA ILE A 44 -3.11 6.67 -21.05
C ILE A 44 -2.11 7.64 -21.61
N GLY A 45 -1.08 7.95 -20.83
CA GLY A 45 -0.03 8.86 -21.29
C GLY A 45 1.33 8.35 -20.91
N SER A 46 2.35 9.05 -21.32
CA SER A 46 3.69 8.71 -20.90
C SER A 46 4.32 9.89 -20.20
N PHE A 47 5.20 9.57 -19.27
CA PHE A 47 5.89 10.58 -18.50
C PHE A 47 7.37 10.26 -18.55
N LEU A 48 8.18 11.25 -18.89
CA LEU A 48 9.63 11.07 -18.98
C LEU A 48 10.02 9.93 -19.90
N GLN A 49 9.23 9.72 -20.93
CA GLN A 49 9.50 8.76 -22.00
C GLN A 49 9.40 7.30 -21.61
N ASP A 50 9.63 6.98 -20.34
CA ASP A 50 9.69 5.60 -19.92
C ASP A 50 8.51 5.14 -19.10
N GLN A 51 7.77 6.05 -18.52
CA GLN A 51 6.72 5.68 -17.60
C GLN A 51 5.36 5.85 -18.25
N VAL A 52 4.54 4.82 -18.10
CA VAL A 52 3.15 4.88 -18.52
C VAL A 52 2.34 5.35 -17.35
N ILE A 53 1.55 6.39 -17.55
CA ILE A 53 0.66 6.92 -16.52
C ILE A 53 -0.76 6.71 -16.98
N TYR A 54 -1.55 6.06 -16.15
CA TYR A 54 -2.96 5.84 -16.43
C TYR A 54 -3.77 6.83 -15.64
N THR A 55 -4.66 7.55 -16.29
CA THR A 55 -5.64 8.34 -15.56
C THR A 55 -6.80 7.40 -15.28
N VAL A 56 -7.07 7.17 -14.01
CA VAL A 56 -8.08 6.21 -13.58
C VAL A 56 -9.21 6.97 -12.92
N HIS A 57 -10.42 6.67 -13.32
CA HIS A 57 -11.59 7.30 -12.74
C HIS A 57 -12.19 6.36 -11.70
N PHE A 58 -12.16 6.82 -10.45
CA PHE A 58 -12.70 6.08 -9.33
C PHE A 58 -14.07 6.66 -9.00
N LEU A 59 -15.11 5.96 -9.43
CA LEU A 59 -16.47 6.49 -9.33
C LEU A 59 -16.90 6.66 -7.88
N ASP A 60 -16.53 5.71 -7.02
CA ASP A 60 -16.95 5.80 -5.62
C ASP A 60 -16.38 7.00 -4.94
N GLN A 61 -15.15 7.37 -5.25
CA GLN A 61 -14.50 8.53 -4.68
C GLN A 61 -14.73 9.78 -5.49
N GLN A 62 -15.28 9.64 -6.70
CA GLN A 62 -15.49 10.74 -7.63
C GLN A 62 -14.20 11.48 -7.92
N ARG A 63 -13.14 10.71 -8.16
CA ARG A 63 -11.83 11.29 -8.46
C ARG A 63 -11.22 10.66 -9.69
N LYS A 64 -10.49 11.47 -10.43
CA LYS A 64 -9.69 11.03 -11.56
C LYS A 64 -8.24 11.27 -11.17
N VAL A 65 -7.47 10.20 -11.10
CA VAL A 65 -6.13 10.28 -10.54
C VAL A 65 -5.16 9.57 -11.47
N GLY A 66 -3.98 10.16 -11.64
CA GLY A 66 -2.92 9.53 -12.41
C GLY A 66 -2.24 8.46 -11.59
N CYS A 67 -2.12 7.27 -12.16
CA CYS A 67 -1.50 6.14 -11.48
C CYS A 67 -0.43 5.55 -12.36
N ARG A 68 0.66 5.09 -11.73
CA ARG A 68 1.71 4.41 -12.46
C ARG A 68 1.33 2.95 -12.65
N GLU A 69 1.94 2.35 -13.66
CA GLU A 69 1.61 0.97 -13.98
C GLU A 69 1.88 0.03 -12.82
N GLU A 70 2.95 0.26 -12.09
CA GLU A 70 3.30 -0.62 -10.98
C GLU A 70 2.36 -0.47 -9.78
N GLU A 71 1.50 0.54 -9.79
CA GLU A 71 0.52 0.72 -8.72
C GLU A 71 -0.79 0.02 -9.00
N LEU A 72 -0.92 -0.62 -10.15
CA LEU A 72 -2.19 -1.16 -10.61
C LEU A 72 -2.10 -2.64 -10.93
N ILE A 73 -3.20 -3.34 -10.69
CA ILE A 73 -3.42 -4.68 -11.21
C ILE A 73 -4.80 -4.68 -11.88
N ALA A 74 -5.09 -5.72 -12.65
CA ALA A 74 -6.40 -5.84 -13.26
C ALA A 74 -7.47 -5.91 -12.19
N GLY A 75 -8.62 -5.29 -12.45
CA GLY A 75 -9.67 -5.21 -11.44
C GLY A 75 -10.21 -6.55 -10.99
N ASP A 76 -10.12 -7.58 -11.84
CA ASP A 76 -10.59 -8.90 -11.50
C ASP A 76 -9.47 -9.82 -11.03
N GLU A 77 -8.26 -9.31 -10.92
CA GLU A 77 -7.13 -10.11 -10.48
C GLU A 77 -7.21 -10.32 -8.97
N PRO A 78 -6.93 -11.53 -8.47
CA PRO A 78 -6.97 -11.75 -7.02
C PRO A 78 -5.97 -10.88 -6.30
N TRP A 79 -6.38 -10.35 -5.17
CA TRP A 79 -5.53 -9.46 -4.38
C TRP A 79 -5.86 -9.61 -2.91
N THR A 80 -4.84 -9.86 -2.10
CA THR A 80 -4.98 -9.97 -0.66
C THR A 80 -4.55 -8.64 -0.04
N PRO A 81 -5.46 -7.95 0.64
CA PRO A 81 -5.08 -6.67 1.25
C PRO A 81 -4.04 -6.85 2.35
N SER A 82 -3.15 -5.90 2.46
CA SER A 82 -2.17 -5.86 3.55
C SER A 82 -2.42 -4.61 4.37
N LYS A 83 -2.12 -4.72 5.68
CA LYS A 83 -2.27 -3.56 6.55
C LYS A 83 -1.13 -2.56 6.37
N TYR A 84 0.03 -3.05 6.00
CA TYR A 84 1.23 -2.22 5.92
C TYR A 84 1.85 -2.35 4.54
N GLU A 85 2.64 -1.36 4.17
CA GLU A 85 3.29 -1.31 2.86
C GLU A 85 4.80 -1.29 3.03
N ALA A 86 5.51 -1.52 1.94
CA ALA A 86 6.96 -1.43 1.96
C ALA A 86 7.38 -0.04 2.42
N ARG A 87 8.43 -0.01 3.23
CA ARG A 87 9.03 1.18 3.82
C ARG A 87 8.27 1.75 5.00
N GLU A 88 7.12 1.20 5.31
CA GLU A 88 6.37 1.64 6.48
C GLU A 88 7.03 1.10 7.74
N LYS A 89 7.03 1.87 8.82
CA LYS A 89 7.59 1.45 10.09
C LYS A 89 6.47 1.02 11.02
N VAL A 90 6.67 -0.16 11.62
CA VAL A 90 5.70 -0.73 12.54
C VAL A 90 6.49 -1.40 13.66
N ARG A 91 5.82 -1.81 14.71
CA ARG A 91 6.52 -2.46 15.81
C ARG A 91 5.89 -3.81 16.11
N THR A 92 6.68 -4.65 16.77
CA THR A 92 6.21 -5.97 17.13
C THR A 92 5.30 -5.90 18.33
N ARG A 93 4.27 -6.74 18.33
CA ARG A 93 3.36 -6.84 19.46
C ARG A 93 3.90 -7.77 20.53
N ILE A 94 4.71 -8.74 20.14
CA ILE A 94 5.23 -9.74 21.05
C ILE A 94 6.72 -9.92 20.77
N HIS A 95 7.39 -10.69 21.64
CA HIS A 95 8.77 -11.05 21.37
C HIS A 95 8.82 -11.98 20.17
N LEU A 96 9.79 -11.78 19.31
CA LEU A 96 10.03 -12.67 18.19
C LEU A 96 11.22 -13.54 18.51
N ALA A 97 11.00 -14.85 18.54
CA ALA A 97 12.04 -15.79 18.89
C ALA A 97 12.36 -16.70 17.72
N VAL A 98 13.65 -17.05 17.61
CA VAL A 98 14.11 -17.99 16.60
C VAL A 98 14.85 -19.08 17.37
N GLU A 99 14.40 -20.32 17.20
CA GLU A 99 15.02 -21.45 17.88
C GLU A 99 15.08 -21.26 19.38
N GLY A 100 14.02 -20.71 19.93
CA GLY A 100 13.92 -20.54 21.38
C GLY A 100 14.62 -19.32 21.94
N GLU A 101 15.26 -18.55 21.09
CA GLU A 101 15.98 -17.39 21.56
C GLU A 101 15.30 -16.12 21.06
N VAL A 102 15.04 -15.17 21.95
CA VAL A 102 14.40 -13.92 21.56
C VAL A 102 15.38 -13.09 20.75
N ARG A 103 15.02 -12.84 19.50
CA ARG A 103 15.82 -12.02 18.61
C ARG A 103 15.34 -10.58 18.59
N VAL A 104 14.04 -10.37 18.74
CA VAL A 104 13.44 -9.05 18.68
C VAL A 104 12.45 -8.96 19.83
N PRO A 105 12.73 -8.11 20.81
CA PRO A 105 11.78 -7.94 21.94
C PRO A 105 10.49 -7.27 21.48
N ALA A 106 9.43 -7.51 22.21
CA ALA A 106 8.14 -6.87 21.94
C ALA A 106 8.32 -5.36 21.96
N GLY A 107 7.64 -4.66 21.06
CA GLY A 107 7.72 -3.21 21.01
C GLY A 107 8.86 -2.68 20.19
N THR A 108 9.63 -3.55 19.53
CA THR A 108 10.75 -3.10 18.69
C THR A 108 10.22 -2.61 17.36
N VAL A 109 10.71 -1.46 16.95
CA VAL A 109 10.32 -0.86 15.67
C VAL A 109 11.17 -1.46 14.55
N GLY A 110 10.50 -1.84 13.48
CA GLY A 110 11.17 -2.28 12.27
C GLY A 110 10.54 -1.63 11.06
N GLU A 111 11.19 -1.81 9.94
CA GLU A 111 10.70 -1.24 8.68
C GLU A 111 10.32 -2.39 7.76
N VAL A 112 9.18 -2.25 7.10
CA VAL A 112 8.73 -3.26 6.13
C VAL A 112 9.61 -3.15 4.90
N LEU A 113 10.31 -4.24 4.59
CA LEU A 113 11.13 -4.29 3.40
C LEU A 113 10.30 -4.80 2.22
N ARG A 114 9.46 -5.77 2.47
CA ARG A 114 8.72 -6.42 1.42
C ARG A 114 7.45 -7.04 1.97
N VAL A 115 6.40 -7.00 1.19
CA VAL A 115 5.12 -7.62 1.56
C VAL A 115 4.98 -8.91 0.77
N ILE A 116 4.74 -10.01 1.47
CA ILE A 116 4.55 -11.31 0.83
C ILE A 116 3.12 -11.75 1.09
N ARG A 117 2.39 -11.96 0.02
CA ARG A 117 1.01 -12.39 0.12
C ARG A 117 0.91 -13.86 -0.21
N ASP A 118 0.15 -14.56 0.61
CA ASP A 118 -0.02 -15.98 0.42
C ASP A 118 -0.86 -16.23 -0.81
N GLN A 119 -0.28 -16.88 -1.79
CA GLN A 119 -0.99 -17.18 -3.02
C GLN A 119 -1.77 -18.47 -2.92
N GLY A 120 -1.68 -19.14 -1.79
CA GLY A 120 -2.41 -20.38 -1.59
C GLY A 120 -3.88 -20.21 -1.27
N GLY A 121 -4.37 -18.99 -1.21
CA GLY A 121 -5.78 -18.79 -1.03
C GLY A 121 -6.25 -18.56 0.39
N GLU A 122 -5.36 -18.57 1.36
CA GLU A 122 -5.77 -18.33 2.73
C GLU A 122 -5.72 -16.87 3.12
N GLY A 123 -5.20 -16.03 2.25
CA GLY A 123 -5.18 -14.61 2.51
C GLY A 123 -4.21 -14.15 3.56
N ARG A 124 -3.20 -14.94 3.85
CA ARG A 124 -2.22 -14.55 4.86
C ARG A 124 -1.22 -13.58 4.29
N VAL A 125 -0.78 -12.65 5.11
CA VAL A 125 0.22 -11.67 4.72
C VAL A 125 1.39 -11.79 5.67
N ILE A 126 2.59 -11.85 5.11
CA ILE A 126 3.82 -11.93 5.86
C ILE A 126 4.72 -10.82 5.35
N TYR A 127 5.51 -10.25 6.24
CA TYR A 127 6.40 -9.17 5.87
C TYR A 127 7.84 -9.57 6.09
N HIS A 128 8.70 -9.19 5.15
CA HIS A 128 10.13 -9.18 5.45
C HIS A 128 10.38 -7.84 6.15
N MET A 129 10.85 -7.92 7.39
CA MET A 129 11.04 -6.74 8.22
C MET A 129 12.52 -6.54 8.49
N ILE A 130 12.97 -5.29 8.42
CA ILE A 130 14.32 -4.93 8.81
C ILE A 130 14.25 -4.41 10.25
N PHE A 131 14.93 -5.12 11.14
CA PHE A 131 15.16 -4.68 12.51
C PHE A 131 16.63 -4.34 12.68
N PRO A 132 17.03 -3.66 13.74
CA PRO A 132 18.46 -3.40 13.92
C PRO A 132 19.26 -4.68 13.86
N GLY A 133 20.16 -4.75 12.89
CA GLY A 133 21.07 -5.87 12.75
C GLY A 133 20.50 -7.14 12.13
N GLN A 134 19.26 -7.16 11.70
CA GLN A 134 18.70 -8.40 11.18
C GLN A 134 17.46 -8.17 10.32
N VAL A 135 17.15 -9.15 9.50
CA VAL A 135 15.95 -9.16 8.69
C VAL A 135 15.20 -10.44 9.02
N LEU A 136 13.93 -10.33 9.33
CA LEU A 136 13.12 -11.48 9.69
C LEU A 136 11.80 -11.47 8.92
N GLN A 137 11.21 -12.66 8.77
CA GLN A 137 9.85 -12.78 8.24
C GLN A 137 8.89 -12.73 9.40
N VAL A 138 7.90 -11.86 9.32
CA VAL A 138 6.97 -11.64 10.43
C VAL A 138 5.55 -11.66 9.91
N PRO A 139 4.69 -12.53 10.44
CA PRO A 139 3.27 -12.49 10.08
C PRO A 139 2.61 -11.19 10.50
N GLU A 140 1.60 -10.80 9.75
CA GLU A 140 0.96 -9.52 9.94
C GLU A 140 0.38 -9.34 11.33
N ASP A 141 -0.18 -10.40 11.90
CA ASP A 141 -0.85 -10.30 13.19
C ASP A 141 0.11 -10.15 14.36
N LEU A 142 1.41 -10.27 14.14
CA LEU A 142 2.39 -10.01 15.18
C LEU A 142 2.88 -8.56 15.19
N LEU A 143 2.30 -7.72 14.37
CA LEU A 143 2.72 -6.33 14.22
C LEU A 143 1.59 -5.39 14.57
N GLU A 144 1.97 -4.18 14.95
CA GLU A 144 1.01 -3.12 15.23
C GLU A 144 1.58 -1.79 14.79
N PRO A 145 0.73 -0.78 14.54
CA PRO A 145 1.24 0.55 14.14
C PRO A 145 2.07 1.15 15.24
N LEU A 146 2.97 2.07 14.86
CA LEU A 146 3.82 2.72 15.85
C LEU A 146 3.00 3.44 16.90
N GLU A 147 1.97 4.13 16.47
CA GLU A 147 1.09 4.77 17.41
C GLU A 147 -0.26 4.83 16.77
N PHE A 148 -1.25 4.97 17.60
CA PHE A 148 -2.58 5.08 17.08
C PHE A 148 -2.66 6.36 16.30
N GLU A 149 -2.98 6.24 15.03
CA GLU A 149 -3.07 7.38 14.20
C GLU A 149 -4.36 7.25 13.46
N PRO A 150 -5.32 8.09 13.73
CA PRO A 150 -6.55 7.99 12.99
C PRO A 150 -6.24 8.16 11.53
N ASP A 151 -6.95 7.44 10.71
CA ASP A 151 -6.79 7.62 9.29
C ASP A 151 -6.99 9.04 8.95
N ALA A 152 -6.29 9.47 7.94
CA ALA A 152 -6.43 10.83 7.53
C ALA A 152 -7.86 11.20 7.31
N GLY A 153 -8.65 10.28 6.93
CA GLY A 153 -10.04 10.58 6.75
C GLY A 153 -10.78 10.75 8.02
N GLU A 154 -10.27 10.29 9.12
CA GLU A 154 -10.97 10.42 10.32
C GLU A 154 -10.23 11.18 11.25
N ALA A 155 -9.08 11.35 10.94
CA ALA A 155 -8.42 12.13 11.82
C ALA A 155 -8.98 13.36 11.78
N GLY A 156 -9.07 13.25 11.21
CA GLY A 156 -9.23 14.18 11.43
C GLY A 156 -10.11 14.23 12.26
N ARG A 157 -10.37 13.68 12.44
CA ARG A 157 -10.84 13.67 13.14
C ARG A 157 -10.64 13.81 14.10
N ALA A 158 -10.46 13.59 14.27
CA ALA A 158 -10.20 13.65 15.06
C ALA A 158 -9.81 14.32 15.41
N SER A 159 -9.85 14.43 15.27
CA SER A 159 -9.62 14.85 15.64
C SER A 159 -9.70 15.41 15.83
N ALA A 160 -9.88 15.34 15.74
CA ALA A 160 -9.99 15.58 15.97
C ALA A 160 -9.83 15.79 16.20
#